data_c19f92e3e9d109401094a6940f59208d
#
_entry.id   c19f92e3e9d109401094a6940f59208d
#
_cell.length_a   1.000
_cell.length_b   1.000
_cell.length_c   1.000
_cell.angle_alpha   90.00
_cell.angle_beta   90.00
_cell.angle_gamma   90.00
#
_symmetry.space_group_name_H-M   'P 1'
#
loop_
_entity.id
_entity.type
_entity.pdbx_description
1 polymer ?
#
loop_
_entity_poly.entity_id
_entity_poly.type
_entity_poly.pdbx_seq_one_letter_code
_entity_poly.pdbx_strand_id
1 'polypeptide(L)'
;MLHSQLRLAVMSLLLGTEEADFVYIREKTGATAGNLSVQLDKLSEAGYIAVEKSFVGKKPRTTCRITETGREAMATYVEALKDYLNL
;
A
#
# COMPACT_ATOMS: atom_id res chain seq x y z
N MET A 1 -9.31 7.93 3.88
CA MET A 1 -8.74 6.72 3.24
C MET A 1 -7.48 6.21 3.96
N LEU A 2 -6.56 7.07 4.34
CA LEU A 2 -5.30 6.65 4.96
C LEU A 2 -5.35 6.53 6.49
N HIS A 3 -6.53 6.61 7.09
CA HIS A 3 -6.68 6.47 8.55
C HIS A 3 -6.50 5.04 9.05
N SER A 4 -6.68 4.04 8.18
CA SER A 4 -6.47 2.66 8.56
C SER A 4 -4.99 2.41 8.80
N GLN A 5 -4.65 1.86 9.95
CA GLN A 5 -3.26 1.53 10.28
C GLN A 5 -2.64 0.60 9.24
N LEU A 6 -3.38 -0.38 8.77
CA LEU A 6 -2.88 -1.33 7.77
C LEU A 6 -2.67 -0.63 6.41
N ARG A 7 -3.62 0.18 5.97
CA ARG A 7 -3.46 0.91 4.70
C ARG A 7 -2.25 1.83 4.75
N LEU A 8 -2.07 2.53 5.86
CA LEU A 8 -0.91 3.41 6.04
C LEU A 8 0.40 2.63 6.02
N ALA A 9 0.42 1.45 6.67
CA ALA A 9 1.60 0.58 6.66
C ALA A 9 1.95 0.12 5.25
N VAL A 10 0.95 -0.28 4.47
CA VAL A 10 1.13 -0.68 3.07
C VAL A 10 1.70 0.46 2.24
N MET A 11 1.11 1.65 2.35
CA MET A 11 1.57 2.81 1.60
C MET A 11 3.00 3.20 1.98
N SER A 12 3.33 3.17 3.26
CA SER A 12 4.69 3.46 3.74
C SER A 12 5.70 2.47 3.19
N LEU A 13 5.34 1.20 3.15
CA LEU A 13 6.20 0.15 2.61
C LEU A 13 6.45 0.37 1.11
N LEU A 14 5.40 0.70 0.36
CA LEU A 14 5.51 0.90 -1.09
C LEU A 14 6.24 2.18 -1.47
N LEU A 15 6.29 3.18 -0.58
CA LEU A 15 7.11 4.38 -0.82
C LEU A 15 8.60 4.06 -0.92
N GLY A 16 9.05 3.03 -0.23
CA GLY A 16 10.46 2.67 -0.16
C GLY A 16 10.92 1.67 -1.21
N THR A 17 10.06 1.29 -2.15
CA THR A 17 10.39 0.29 -3.16
C THR A 17 9.68 0.59 -4.47
N GLU A 18 10.20 0.06 -5.58
CA GLU A 18 9.52 0.18 -6.88
C GLU A 18 8.25 -0.67 -6.92
N GLU A 19 8.33 -1.88 -6.37
CA GLU A 19 7.18 -2.77 -6.28
C GLU A 19 7.41 -3.80 -5.19
N ALA A 20 6.32 -4.39 -4.70
CA ALA A 20 6.38 -5.45 -3.70
C ALA A 20 5.26 -6.45 -3.98
N ASP A 21 5.53 -7.73 -3.78
CA ASP A 21 4.50 -8.73 -3.95
C ASP A 21 3.65 -8.90 -2.68
N PHE A 22 2.53 -9.58 -2.85
CA PHE A 22 1.55 -9.79 -1.79
C PHE A 22 2.17 -10.49 -0.58
N VAL A 23 2.99 -11.51 -0.80
CA VAL A 23 3.61 -12.29 0.28
C VAL A 23 4.53 -11.40 1.11
N TYR A 24 5.35 -10.60 0.44
CA TYR A 24 6.26 -9.69 1.11
C TYR A 24 5.51 -8.65 1.94
N ILE A 25 4.47 -8.04 1.36
CA ILE A 25 3.66 -7.04 2.06
C ILE A 25 2.99 -7.67 3.29
N ARG A 26 2.45 -8.87 3.12
CA ARG A 26 1.80 -9.58 4.22
C ARG A 26 2.78 -9.85 5.36
N GLU A 27 3.97 -10.34 5.05
CA GLU A 27 5.00 -10.62 6.06
C GLU A 27 5.42 -9.36 6.81
N LYS A 28 5.62 -8.26 6.08
CA LYS A 28 6.08 -7.01 6.70
C LYS A 28 5.01 -6.33 7.54
N THR A 29 3.75 -6.47 7.18
CA THR A 29 2.65 -5.84 7.90
C THR A 29 2.06 -6.72 8.99
N GLY A 30 2.30 -8.03 8.93
CA GLY A 30 1.71 -8.99 9.87
C GLY A 30 0.22 -9.21 9.65
N ALA A 31 -0.33 -8.73 8.54
CA ALA A 31 -1.77 -8.84 8.27
C ALA A 31 -2.17 -10.25 7.87
N THR A 32 -3.45 -10.57 8.06
CA THR A 32 -4.02 -11.77 7.46
C THR A 32 -4.18 -11.55 5.96
N ALA A 33 -4.17 -12.66 5.19
CA ALA A 33 -4.35 -12.57 3.75
C ALA A 33 -5.67 -11.91 3.38
N GLY A 34 -6.75 -12.25 4.07
CA GLY A 34 -8.07 -11.69 3.80
C GLY A 34 -8.14 -10.19 4.06
N ASN A 35 -7.63 -9.73 5.20
CA ASN A 35 -7.65 -8.31 5.52
C ASN A 35 -6.75 -7.52 4.57
N LEU A 36 -5.57 -8.05 4.26
CA LEU A 36 -4.67 -7.38 3.30
C LEU A 36 -5.33 -7.24 1.94
N SER A 37 -5.97 -8.31 1.42
CA SER A 37 -6.67 -8.25 0.14
C SER A 37 -7.71 -7.15 0.11
N VAL A 38 -8.51 -7.01 1.17
CA VAL A 38 -9.53 -5.96 1.27
C VAL A 38 -8.89 -4.58 1.21
N GLN A 39 -7.81 -4.38 1.95
CA GLN A 39 -7.14 -3.07 1.98
C GLN A 39 -6.47 -2.72 0.66
N LEU A 40 -5.85 -3.71 0.01
CA LEU A 40 -5.25 -3.49 -1.31
C LEU A 40 -6.31 -3.12 -2.36
N ASP A 41 -7.48 -3.77 -2.30
CA ASP A 41 -8.59 -3.43 -3.20
C ASP A 41 -9.04 -1.98 -3.00
N LYS A 42 -9.17 -1.54 -1.75
CA LYS A 42 -9.56 -0.17 -1.44
C LYS A 42 -8.53 0.86 -1.93
N LEU A 43 -7.25 0.56 -1.74
CA LEU A 43 -6.18 1.43 -2.22
C LEU A 43 -6.12 1.49 -3.74
N SER A 44 -6.35 0.36 -4.40
CA SER A 44 -6.40 0.28 -5.85
C SER A 44 -7.57 1.07 -6.41
N GLU A 45 -8.76 0.93 -5.81
CA GLU A 45 -9.95 1.68 -6.22
C GLU A 45 -9.76 3.20 -6.06
N ALA A 46 -9.04 3.61 -5.03
CA ALA A 46 -8.73 5.02 -4.82
C ALA A 46 -7.67 5.54 -5.79
N GLY A 47 -7.03 4.66 -6.56
CA GLY A 47 -5.98 5.03 -7.49
C GLY A 47 -4.62 5.23 -6.84
N TYR A 48 -4.45 4.84 -5.58
CA TYR A 48 -3.21 5.07 -4.84
C TYR A 48 -2.15 4.02 -5.14
N ILE A 49 -2.55 2.83 -5.53
CA ILE A 49 -1.64 1.76 -5.91
C ILE A 49 -2.09 1.13 -7.23
N ALA A 50 -1.15 0.54 -7.94
CA ALA A 50 -1.42 -0.29 -9.09
C ALA A 50 -1.13 -1.74 -8.71
N VAL A 51 -2.07 -2.62 -9.02
CA VAL A 51 -1.96 -4.04 -8.72
C VAL A 51 -1.86 -4.81 -10.02
N GLU A 52 -0.84 -5.63 -10.13
CA GLU A 52 -0.62 -6.47 -11.31
C GLU A 52 -0.60 -7.93 -10.90
N LYS A 53 -1.41 -8.74 -11.57
CA LYS A 53 -1.46 -10.17 -11.35
C LYS A 53 -0.74 -10.88 -12.48
N SER A 54 0.19 -11.75 -12.13
CA SER A 54 1.01 -12.48 -13.09
C SER A 54 1.25 -13.89 -12.58
N PHE A 55 2.05 -14.63 -13.33
CA PHE A 55 2.46 -15.97 -12.92
C PHE A 55 3.99 -16.06 -12.93
N VAL A 56 4.51 -16.73 -11.92
CA VAL A 56 5.93 -17.14 -11.89
C VAL A 56 5.90 -18.66 -11.98
N GLY A 57 6.19 -19.18 -13.17
CA GLY A 57 5.94 -20.57 -13.48
C GLY A 57 4.43 -20.84 -13.44
N LYS A 58 3.99 -21.76 -12.59
CA LYS A 58 2.57 -22.10 -12.42
C LYS A 58 1.93 -21.39 -11.22
N LYS A 59 2.70 -20.60 -10.48
CA LYS A 59 2.21 -19.94 -9.26
C LYS A 59 1.73 -18.54 -9.58
N PRO A 60 0.51 -18.16 -9.14
CA PRO A 60 0.05 -16.79 -9.28
C PRO A 60 0.87 -15.86 -8.39
N ARG A 61 1.14 -14.66 -8.88
CA ARG A 61 1.86 -13.62 -8.14
C ARG A 61 1.12 -12.29 -8.28
N THR A 62 0.86 -11.65 -7.17
CA THR A 62 0.28 -10.32 -7.12
C THR A 62 1.34 -9.32 -6.71
N THR A 63 1.57 -8.33 -7.54
CA THR A 63 2.58 -7.29 -7.33
C THR A 63 1.90 -5.94 -7.21
N CYS A 64 2.32 -5.13 -6.26
CA CYS A 64 1.76 -3.80 -6.01
C CYS A 64 2.86 -2.75 -6.12
N ARG A 65 2.50 -1.58 -6.65
CA ARG A 65 3.37 -0.41 -6.65
C ARG A 65 2.55 0.83 -6.34
N ILE A 66 3.19 1.81 -5.73
CA ILE A 66 2.55 3.10 -5.47
C ILE A 66 2.44 3.88 -6.77
N THR A 67 1.32 4.58 -6.93
CA THR A 67 1.11 5.46 -8.08
C THR A 67 1.53 6.89 -7.75
N GLU A 68 1.57 7.77 -8.75
CA GLU A 68 1.80 9.19 -8.52
C GLU A 68 0.72 9.77 -7.61
N THR A 69 -0.55 9.42 -7.82
CA THR A 69 -1.66 9.81 -6.95
C THR A 69 -1.44 9.33 -5.52
N GLY A 70 -0.94 8.10 -5.34
CA GLY A 70 -0.62 7.56 -4.04
C GLY A 70 0.52 8.32 -3.35
N ARG A 71 1.56 8.69 -4.09
CA ARG A 71 2.66 9.49 -3.56
C ARG A 71 2.19 10.86 -3.09
N GLU A 72 1.34 11.50 -3.87
CA GLU A 72 0.75 12.81 -3.52
C GLU A 72 -0.12 12.69 -2.27
N ALA A 73 -0.93 11.64 -2.17
CA ALA A 73 -1.78 11.41 -1.01
C ALA A 73 -0.94 11.21 0.26
N MET A 74 0.16 10.47 0.15
CA MET A 74 1.07 10.28 1.29
C MET A 74 1.77 11.58 1.68
N ALA A 75 2.19 12.38 0.72
CA ALA A 75 2.83 13.65 0.99
C ALA A 75 1.87 14.58 1.73
N THR A 76 0.62 14.66 1.29
CA THR A 76 -0.42 15.46 1.92
C THR A 76 -0.69 14.98 3.35
N TYR A 77 -0.77 13.66 3.54
CA TYR A 77 -0.99 13.07 4.86
C TYR A 77 0.16 13.42 5.82
N VAL A 78 1.40 13.28 5.37
CA VAL A 78 2.58 13.57 6.19
C VAL A 78 2.63 15.06 6.55
N GLU A 79 2.32 15.96 5.62
CA GLU A 79 2.29 17.39 5.89
C GLU A 79 1.22 17.75 6.93
N ALA A 80 0.04 17.16 6.81
CA ALA A 80 -1.02 17.37 7.79
C ALA A 80 -0.61 16.86 9.17
N LEU A 81 0.07 15.72 9.21
CA LEU A 81 0.55 15.14 10.46
C LEU A 81 1.64 16.01 11.11
N LYS A 82 2.54 16.57 10.31
CA LYS A 82 3.58 17.48 10.80
C LYS A 82 2.97 18.73 11.44
N ASP A 83 1.99 19.32 10.77
CA ASP A 83 1.28 20.50 11.30
C ASP A 83 0.64 20.18 12.64
N TYR A 84 0.04 19.01 12.74
CA TYR A 84 -0.62 18.55 13.96
C TYR A 84 0.41 18.34 15.09
N LEU A 85 1.57 17.77 14.77
CA LEU A 85 2.62 17.48 15.76
C LEU A 85 3.41 18.71 16.19
N ASN A 86 3.38 19.78 15.42
CA ASN A 86 4.08 21.02 15.73
C ASN A 86 3.26 21.98 16.61
N LEU A 87 2.10 21.54 17.01
CA LEU A 87 1.31 22.29 17.97
C LEU A 87 1.88 22.18 19.37
#